data_0736c7d83ce176d3936b1039416da782
#
_entry.id   0736c7d83ce176d3936b1039416da782
#
_cell.length_a   1.000
_cell.length_b   1.000
_cell.length_c   1.000
_cell.angle_alpha   90.00
_cell.angle_beta   90.00
_cell.angle_gamma   90.00
#
_symmetry.space_group_name_H-M   'P 1'
#
loop_
_entity.id
_entity.type
_entity.pdbx_description
1 polymer ?
#
loop_
_entity_poly.entity_id
_entity_poly.type
_entity_poly.pdbx_seq_one_letter_code
_entity_poly.pdbx_strand_id
1 'polypeptide(L)'
;RSTLFPYTTLFRSRSFQYIQQVATETAIENSVTVFHIESDEIKGRIIGREGRNIRALEAATGVEIVVDDTPEAIVLSAFDPVRREIARLALHQLVTDGRIHPARIEEVVAKVRKQVEEEIIETGKRTTIDLGIHGLHPELIRIIGKMKYRSSYGQNLLQHARETANLCAVMASELGLNPKKAKRAGLLHDIGKVPDEEPELPHALLGMKLAEKYKEKPDICNAIGAHHDETEMTS
;
A
#
# COMPACT_ATOMS: atom_id res chain seq x y z
N ARG A 1 45.81 22.40 -14.62
CA ARG A 1 44.98 22.94 -13.53
C ARG A 1 43.50 22.78 -13.95
N SER A 2 42.87 21.73 -13.44
CA SER A 2 41.48 21.42 -13.67
C SER A 2 40.64 22.31 -12.74
N THR A 3 39.98 23.32 -13.30
CA THR A 3 38.93 24.07 -12.60
C THR A 3 37.68 23.22 -12.54
N LEU A 4 37.58 22.42 -11.51
CA LEU A 4 36.32 21.73 -11.13
C LEU A 4 35.29 22.81 -10.78
N PHE A 5 34.24 22.87 -11.58
CA PHE A 5 33.15 23.84 -11.48
C PHE A 5 32.54 23.87 -10.08
N PRO A 6 32.42 25.01 -9.42
CA PRO A 6 31.78 25.16 -8.12
C PRO A 6 30.30 24.74 -8.15
N TYR A 7 29.68 24.71 -9.33
CA TYR A 7 28.28 24.31 -9.55
C TYR A 7 28.00 22.83 -9.24
N THR A 8 28.99 21.94 -9.41
CA THR A 8 28.77 20.49 -9.14
C THR A 8 28.60 20.18 -7.66
N THR A 9 29.34 20.87 -6.80
CA THR A 9 29.22 20.71 -5.34
C THR A 9 27.92 21.30 -4.82
N LEU A 10 27.51 22.47 -5.33
CA LEU A 10 26.26 23.13 -4.97
C LEU A 10 25.05 22.32 -5.46
N PHE A 11 25.12 21.77 -6.66
CA PHE A 11 24.08 20.92 -7.24
C PHE A 11 23.93 19.62 -6.43
N ARG A 12 25.02 18.94 -6.10
CA ARG A 12 25.01 17.73 -5.26
C ARG A 12 24.45 18.00 -3.88
N SER A 13 24.86 19.10 -3.23
CA SER A 13 24.36 19.48 -1.91
C SER A 13 22.86 19.78 -1.91
N ARG A 14 22.38 20.56 -2.91
CA ARG A 14 20.94 20.86 -3.05
C ARG A 14 20.12 19.63 -3.41
N SER A 15 20.61 18.77 -4.33
CA SER A 15 19.95 17.53 -4.66
C SER A 15 19.86 16.59 -3.47
N PHE A 16 20.90 16.49 -2.65
CA PHE A 16 20.88 15.69 -1.44
C PHE A 16 19.89 16.20 -0.39
N GLN A 17 19.85 17.52 -0.17
CA GLN A 17 18.85 18.14 0.72
C GLN A 17 17.43 17.92 0.21
N TYR A 18 17.20 18.07 -1.10
CA TYR A 18 15.89 17.84 -1.72
C TYR A 18 15.47 16.37 -1.59
N ILE A 19 16.38 15.43 -1.87
CA ILE A 19 16.13 14.00 -1.71
C ILE A 19 15.79 13.66 -0.24
N GLN A 20 16.53 14.22 0.74
CA GLN A 20 16.23 14.00 2.15
C GLN A 20 14.85 14.54 2.54
N GLN A 21 14.48 15.72 2.04
CA GLN A 21 13.19 16.33 2.32
C GLN A 21 12.06 15.52 1.69
N VAL A 22 12.17 15.18 0.41
CA VAL A 22 11.16 14.36 -0.31
C VAL A 22 11.07 12.95 0.25
N ALA A 23 12.19 12.32 0.61
CA ALA A 23 12.19 11.00 1.23
C ALA A 23 11.46 10.99 2.58
N THR A 24 11.63 12.05 3.39
CA THR A 24 10.91 12.20 4.67
C THR A 24 9.42 12.38 4.44
N GLU A 25 9.02 13.26 3.52
CA GLU A 25 7.61 13.47 3.16
C GLU A 25 6.97 12.18 2.62
N THR A 26 7.65 11.48 1.72
CA THR A 26 7.17 10.20 1.16
C THR A 26 7.06 9.11 2.23
N ALA A 27 8.01 9.05 3.17
CA ALA A 27 7.95 8.11 4.30
C ALA A 27 6.76 8.42 5.22
N ILE A 28 6.48 9.70 5.49
CA ILE A 28 5.33 10.13 6.28
C ILE A 28 4.02 9.76 5.55
N GLU A 29 3.87 10.09 4.28
CA GLU A 29 2.68 9.75 3.49
C GLU A 29 2.40 8.24 3.46
N ASN A 30 3.44 7.42 3.45
CA ASN A 30 3.30 5.97 3.39
C ASN A 30 3.13 5.29 4.75
N SER A 31 3.45 5.97 5.86
CA SER A 31 3.49 5.33 7.19
C SER A 31 2.43 5.85 8.16
N VAL A 32 1.80 7.00 7.88
CA VAL A 32 0.85 7.61 8.80
C VAL A 32 -0.49 7.95 8.13
N THR A 33 -1.54 7.96 8.95
CA THR A 33 -2.87 8.40 8.57
C THR A 33 -3.40 9.33 9.67
N VAL A 34 -3.82 10.53 9.32
CA VAL A 34 -4.43 11.46 10.28
C VAL A 34 -5.92 11.14 10.39
N PHE A 35 -6.38 10.91 11.60
CA PHE A 35 -7.79 10.74 11.93
C PHE A 35 -8.30 12.01 12.59
N HIS A 36 -9.22 12.71 11.91
CA HIS A 36 -9.85 13.92 12.43
C HIS A 36 -11.00 13.58 13.36
N ILE A 37 -11.09 14.29 14.47
CA ILE A 37 -12.12 14.16 15.51
C ILE A 37 -12.82 15.52 15.73
N GLU A 38 -14.09 15.48 16.12
CA GLU A 38 -14.91 16.69 16.22
C GLU A 38 -14.61 17.53 17.48
N SER A 39 -13.97 16.95 18.49
CA SER A 39 -13.63 17.65 19.73
C SER A 39 -12.58 16.94 20.57
N ASP A 40 -11.88 17.70 21.42
CA ASP A 40 -10.93 17.15 22.39
C ASP A 40 -11.59 16.29 23.48
N GLU A 41 -12.89 16.43 23.73
CA GLU A 41 -13.63 15.53 24.60
C GLU A 41 -13.64 14.09 24.04
N ILE A 42 -13.87 13.94 22.75
CA ILE A 42 -13.79 12.65 22.04
C ILE A 42 -12.37 12.09 22.13
N LYS A 43 -11.34 12.94 21.95
CA LYS A 43 -9.93 12.59 22.13
C LYS A 43 -9.67 11.98 23.51
N GLY A 44 -10.14 12.62 24.56
CA GLY A 44 -10.03 12.10 25.92
C GLY A 44 -10.73 10.75 26.13
N ARG A 45 -11.88 10.52 25.47
CA ARG A 45 -12.61 9.23 25.52
C ARG A 45 -11.86 8.13 24.75
N ILE A 46 -11.24 8.45 23.62
CA ILE A 46 -10.39 7.51 22.86
C ILE A 46 -9.19 7.10 23.71
N ILE A 47 -8.53 8.04 24.40
CA ILE A 47 -7.41 7.75 25.30
C ILE A 47 -7.87 6.84 26.43
N GLY A 48 -8.97 7.19 27.09
CA GLY A 48 -9.50 6.51 28.27
C GLY A 48 -8.64 6.72 29.51
N ARG A 49 -9.12 6.28 30.66
CA ARG A 49 -8.38 6.39 31.93
C ARG A 49 -7.03 5.69 31.80
N GLU A 50 -5.95 6.41 32.14
CA GLU A 50 -4.57 5.89 32.08
C GLU A 50 -4.18 5.29 30.70
N GLY A 51 -4.82 5.74 29.62
CA GLY A 51 -4.53 5.26 28.26
C GLY A 51 -5.03 3.84 27.96
N ARG A 52 -5.95 3.29 28.74
CA ARG A 52 -6.41 1.89 28.59
C ARG A 52 -7.06 1.60 27.24
N ASN A 53 -7.80 2.58 26.67
CA ASN A 53 -8.50 2.39 25.42
C ASN A 53 -7.52 2.47 24.23
N ILE A 54 -6.55 3.40 24.26
CA ILE A 54 -5.48 3.46 23.28
C ILE A 54 -4.71 2.14 23.26
N ARG A 55 -4.23 1.66 24.41
CA ARG A 55 -3.51 0.37 24.47
C ARG A 55 -4.32 -0.80 23.94
N ALA A 56 -5.63 -0.84 24.20
CA ALA A 56 -6.50 -1.88 23.64
C ALA A 56 -6.60 -1.78 22.12
N LEU A 57 -6.70 -0.56 21.58
CA LEU A 57 -6.80 -0.32 20.14
C LEU A 57 -5.48 -0.67 19.43
N GLU A 58 -4.33 -0.26 19.99
CA GLU A 58 -3.00 -0.61 19.51
C GLU A 58 -2.77 -2.13 19.49
N ALA A 59 -3.11 -2.79 20.60
CA ALA A 59 -3.00 -4.24 20.70
C ALA A 59 -3.88 -4.99 19.69
N ALA A 60 -5.11 -4.51 19.47
CA ALA A 60 -6.05 -5.13 18.54
C ALA A 60 -5.72 -4.90 17.07
N THR A 61 -5.16 -3.74 16.73
CA THR A 61 -4.87 -3.33 15.33
C THR A 61 -3.43 -3.55 14.92
N GLY A 62 -2.48 -3.48 15.85
CA GLY A 62 -1.04 -3.43 15.58
C GLY A 62 -0.61 -2.10 14.97
N VAL A 63 -1.34 -1.02 15.23
CA VAL A 63 -1.08 0.35 14.77
C VAL A 63 -0.71 1.19 15.97
N GLU A 64 0.37 1.95 15.90
CA GLU A 64 0.74 2.93 16.91
C GLU A 64 -0.18 4.16 16.80
N ILE A 65 -0.68 4.62 17.94
CA ILE A 65 -1.63 5.73 18.02
C ILE A 65 -0.98 6.89 18.71
N VAL A 66 -0.53 7.86 17.93
CA VAL A 66 0.13 9.05 18.44
C VAL A 66 -0.90 10.14 18.73
N VAL A 67 -0.98 10.53 19.99
CA VAL A 67 -1.83 11.61 20.45
C VAL A 67 -0.91 12.73 20.94
N ASP A 68 -0.86 13.80 20.18
CA ASP A 68 -0.10 14.99 20.49
C ASP A 68 -1.03 16.18 20.82
N ASP A 69 -0.45 17.36 20.95
CA ASP A 69 -1.19 18.61 21.24
C ASP A 69 -1.92 19.16 20.01
N THR A 70 -1.86 18.50 18.84
CA THR A 70 -2.59 18.92 17.64
C THR A 70 -4.10 18.85 17.92
N PRO A 71 -4.83 19.98 17.85
CA PRO A 71 -6.26 19.96 18.10
C PRO A 71 -7.01 19.05 17.13
N GLU A 72 -8.01 18.36 17.63
CA GLU A 72 -8.98 17.59 16.81
C GLU A 72 -8.36 16.56 15.86
N ALA A 73 -7.17 16.03 16.20
CA ALA A 73 -6.49 15.03 15.39
C ALA A 73 -5.81 13.95 16.23
N ILE A 74 -5.75 12.75 15.67
CA ILE A 74 -4.98 11.60 16.15
C ILE A 74 -4.22 11.02 14.95
N VAL A 75 -2.95 10.70 15.13
CA VAL A 75 -2.11 10.11 14.08
C VAL A 75 -2.04 8.60 14.26
N LEU A 76 -2.38 7.86 13.22
CA LEU A 76 -2.27 6.41 13.13
C LEU A 76 -1.00 6.06 12.36
N SER A 77 -0.05 5.39 13.00
CA SER A 77 1.26 5.05 12.44
C SER A 77 1.43 3.55 12.33
N ALA A 78 1.66 3.06 11.12
CA ALA A 78 2.06 1.70 10.83
C ALA A 78 2.56 1.60 9.38
N PHE A 79 3.50 0.70 9.12
CA PHE A 79 3.97 0.45 7.75
C PHE A 79 2.85 -0.15 6.87
N ASP A 80 2.06 -1.08 7.41
CA ASP A 80 0.96 -1.70 6.67
C ASP A 80 -0.27 -0.77 6.56
N PRO A 81 -0.60 -0.29 5.34
CA PRO A 81 -1.73 0.61 5.13
C PRO A 81 -3.09 -0.06 5.39
N VAL A 82 -3.19 -1.38 5.28
CA VAL A 82 -4.44 -2.12 5.59
C VAL A 82 -4.72 -2.07 7.09
N ARG A 83 -3.69 -2.21 7.93
CA ARG A 83 -3.84 -2.06 9.40
C ARG A 83 -4.27 -0.64 9.77
N ARG A 84 -3.67 0.40 9.12
CA ARG A 84 -4.07 1.79 9.35
C ARG A 84 -5.53 2.03 8.97
N GLU A 85 -5.98 1.48 7.84
CA GLU A 85 -7.38 1.59 7.42
C GLU A 85 -8.33 0.88 8.39
N ILE A 86 -7.97 -0.31 8.88
CA ILE A 86 -8.73 -1.02 9.92
C ILE A 86 -8.84 -0.15 11.19
N ALA A 87 -7.74 0.43 11.64
CA ALA A 87 -7.72 1.31 12.81
C ALA A 87 -8.59 2.56 12.60
N ARG A 88 -8.50 3.20 11.43
CA ARG A 88 -9.29 4.36 11.05
C ARG A 88 -10.79 4.06 11.05
N LEU A 89 -11.20 2.97 10.41
CA LEU A 89 -12.60 2.57 10.35
C LEU A 89 -13.15 2.14 11.72
N ALA A 90 -12.33 1.45 12.50
CA ALA A 90 -12.70 1.06 13.88
C ALA A 90 -12.90 2.31 14.77
N LEU A 91 -11.99 3.28 14.72
CA LEU A 91 -12.13 4.55 15.41
C LEU A 91 -13.40 5.29 15.00
N HIS A 92 -13.67 5.37 13.70
CA HIS A 92 -14.88 6.00 13.19
C HIS A 92 -16.15 5.34 13.76
N GLN A 93 -16.21 4.01 13.76
CA GLN A 93 -17.36 3.28 14.33
C GLN A 93 -17.49 3.49 15.84
N LEU A 94 -16.37 3.47 16.58
CA LEU A 94 -16.36 3.68 18.04
C LEU A 94 -16.80 5.09 18.41
N VAL A 95 -16.36 6.10 17.68
CA VAL A 95 -16.74 7.50 17.89
C VAL A 95 -18.22 7.70 17.59
N THR A 96 -18.70 7.18 16.47
CA THR A 96 -20.12 7.27 16.05
C THR A 96 -21.05 6.53 17.03
N ASP A 97 -20.66 5.34 17.49
CA ASP A 97 -21.41 4.55 18.47
C ASP A 97 -21.36 5.15 19.88
N GLY A 98 -20.35 5.95 20.17
CA GLY A 98 -20.16 6.60 21.47
C GLY A 98 -19.73 5.67 22.60
N ARG A 99 -19.55 4.38 22.37
CA ARG A 99 -19.12 3.38 23.36
C ARG A 99 -17.67 3.00 23.15
N ILE A 100 -16.77 3.64 23.90
CA ILE A 100 -15.33 3.44 23.77
C ILE A 100 -14.82 2.79 25.07
N HIS A 101 -14.62 1.48 25.05
CA HIS A 101 -14.01 0.70 26.13
C HIS A 101 -13.34 -0.57 25.55
N PRO A 102 -12.37 -1.20 26.24
CA PRO A 102 -11.52 -2.25 25.65
C PRO A 102 -12.29 -3.39 24.98
N ALA A 103 -13.29 -3.98 25.64
CA ALA A 103 -14.05 -5.09 25.05
C ALA A 103 -14.82 -4.67 23.77
N ARG A 104 -15.34 -3.44 23.71
CA ARG A 104 -15.99 -2.92 22.50
C ARG A 104 -14.99 -2.63 21.39
N ILE A 105 -13.79 -2.18 21.73
CA ILE A 105 -12.71 -1.96 20.79
C ILE A 105 -12.34 -3.26 20.09
N GLU A 106 -12.11 -4.33 20.85
CA GLU A 106 -11.78 -5.66 20.31
C GLU A 106 -12.88 -6.18 19.37
N GLU A 107 -14.15 -6.05 19.79
CA GLU A 107 -15.30 -6.47 18.97
C GLU A 107 -15.38 -5.69 17.65
N VAL A 108 -15.26 -4.35 17.71
CA VAL A 108 -15.33 -3.49 16.52
C VAL A 108 -14.16 -3.74 15.59
N VAL A 109 -12.94 -3.86 16.12
CA VAL A 109 -11.74 -4.14 15.30
C VAL A 109 -11.88 -5.49 14.60
N ALA A 110 -12.33 -6.55 15.29
CA ALA A 110 -12.55 -7.85 14.67
C ALA A 110 -13.57 -7.79 13.52
N LYS A 111 -14.67 -7.07 13.73
CA LYS A 111 -15.71 -6.86 12.71
C LYS A 111 -15.15 -6.09 11.50
N VAL A 112 -14.48 -4.97 11.74
CA VAL A 112 -13.90 -4.13 10.68
C VAL A 112 -12.82 -4.88 9.89
N ARG A 113 -11.97 -5.65 10.58
CA ARG A 113 -10.97 -6.51 9.93
C ARG A 113 -11.61 -7.46 8.91
N LYS A 114 -12.70 -8.09 9.27
CA LYS A 114 -13.45 -8.98 8.38
C LYS A 114 -14.03 -8.21 7.19
N GLN A 115 -14.61 -7.05 7.41
CA GLN A 115 -15.17 -6.20 6.35
C GLN A 115 -14.08 -5.75 5.34
N VAL A 116 -12.93 -5.31 5.84
CA VAL A 116 -11.81 -4.89 4.98
C VAL A 116 -11.25 -6.05 4.18
N GLU A 117 -11.14 -7.25 4.77
CA GLU A 117 -10.68 -8.44 4.04
C GLU A 117 -11.66 -8.85 2.93
N GLU A 118 -12.98 -8.80 3.21
CA GLU A 118 -14.02 -9.04 2.20
C GLU A 118 -13.93 -8.00 1.05
N GLU A 119 -13.71 -6.73 1.38
CA GLU A 119 -13.54 -5.65 0.40
C GLU A 119 -12.27 -5.83 -0.45
N ILE A 120 -11.17 -6.27 0.14
CA ILE A 120 -9.92 -6.59 -0.58
C ILE A 120 -10.19 -7.66 -1.64
N ILE A 121 -10.82 -8.76 -1.24
CA ILE A 121 -11.12 -9.87 -2.16
C ILE A 121 -12.07 -9.43 -3.28
N GLU A 122 -13.11 -8.69 -2.94
CA GLU A 122 -14.08 -8.17 -3.91
C GLU A 122 -13.42 -7.19 -4.91
N THR A 123 -12.58 -6.27 -4.41
CA THR A 123 -11.83 -5.34 -5.25
C THR A 123 -10.91 -6.06 -6.22
N GLY A 124 -10.18 -7.09 -5.75
CA GLY A 124 -9.32 -7.90 -6.60
C GLY A 124 -10.10 -8.64 -7.68
N LYS A 125 -11.20 -9.29 -7.31
CA LYS A 125 -12.09 -10.00 -8.27
C LYS A 125 -12.65 -9.04 -9.31
N ARG A 126 -13.19 -7.91 -8.88
CA ARG A 126 -13.74 -6.90 -9.78
C ARG A 126 -12.70 -6.37 -10.76
N THR A 127 -11.48 -6.08 -10.28
CA THR A 127 -10.38 -5.64 -11.13
C THR A 127 -10.04 -6.66 -12.21
N THR A 128 -9.97 -7.94 -11.88
CA THR A 128 -9.66 -8.99 -12.86
C THR A 128 -10.77 -9.17 -13.89
N ILE A 129 -12.03 -9.05 -13.47
CA ILE A 129 -13.21 -9.11 -14.37
C ILE A 129 -13.20 -7.92 -15.33
N ASP A 130 -13.03 -6.70 -14.82
CA ASP A 130 -13.02 -5.46 -15.62
C ASP A 130 -11.91 -5.51 -16.69
N LEU A 131 -10.76 -6.07 -16.38
CA LEU A 131 -9.64 -6.22 -17.30
C LEU A 131 -9.73 -7.45 -18.21
N GLY A 132 -10.69 -8.34 -17.99
CA GLY A 132 -10.84 -9.60 -18.74
C GLY A 132 -9.68 -10.58 -18.49
N ILE A 133 -9.08 -10.55 -17.29
CA ILE A 133 -7.98 -11.43 -16.88
C ILE A 133 -8.57 -12.59 -16.05
N HIS A 134 -8.40 -13.82 -16.53
CA HIS A 134 -8.97 -15.01 -15.91
C HIS A 134 -7.90 -15.99 -15.40
N GLY A 135 -8.27 -16.85 -14.46
CA GLY A 135 -7.43 -17.94 -13.98
C GLY A 135 -6.23 -17.47 -13.14
N LEU A 136 -6.34 -16.34 -12.44
CA LEU A 136 -5.39 -15.94 -11.40
C LEU A 136 -5.62 -16.76 -10.13
N HIS A 137 -4.53 -17.09 -9.44
CA HIS A 137 -4.61 -17.72 -8.13
C HIS A 137 -5.34 -16.80 -7.12
N PRO A 138 -6.19 -17.31 -6.21
CA PRO A 138 -6.93 -16.50 -5.25
C PRO A 138 -6.06 -15.53 -4.44
N GLU A 139 -4.84 -15.94 -4.05
CA GLU A 139 -3.91 -15.06 -3.34
C GLU A 139 -3.39 -13.91 -4.21
N LEU A 140 -3.18 -14.10 -5.51
CA LEU A 140 -2.85 -12.99 -6.41
C LEU A 140 -4.01 -12.02 -6.54
N ILE A 141 -5.24 -12.50 -6.59
CA ILE A 141 -6.44 -11.67 -6.59
C ILE A 141 -6.51 -10.85 -5.29
N ARG A 142 -6.21 -11.46 -4.15
CA ARG A 142 -6.14 -10.78 -2.85
C ARG A 142 -5.04 -9.71 -2.82
N ILE A 143 -3.85 -10.01 -3.34
CA ILE A 143 -2.75 -9.05 -3.46
C ILE A 143 -3.16 -7.86 -4.32
N ILE A 144 -3.80 -8.09 -5.47
CA ILE A 144 -4.34 -7.03 -6.34
C ILE A 144 -5.34 -6.15 -5.57
N GLY A 145 -6.23 -6.74 -4.78
CA GLY A 145 -7.15 -5.98 -3.95
C GLY A 145 -6.47 -5.11 -2.90
N LYS A 146 -5.39 -5.58 -2.27
CA LYS A 146 -4.57 -4.82 -1.33
C LYS A 146 -3.89 -3.59 -1.97
N MET A 147 -3.62 -3.61 -3.28
CA MET A 147 -3.05 -2.45 -3.99
C MET A 147 -3.91 -1.19 -3.85
N LYS A 148 -5.22 -1.32 -3.60
CA LYS A 148 -6.13 -0.19 -3.35
C LYS A 148 -5.66 0.71 -2.21
N TYR A 149 -5.03 0.12 -1.20
CA TYR A 149 -4.63 0.81 0.03
C TYR A 149 -3.19 1.35 -0.02
N ARG A 150 -2.44 1.07 -1.09
CA ARG A 150 -1.06 1.52 -1.25
C ARG A 150 -0.94 2.64 -2.28
N SER A 151 -0.03 3.56 -2.00
CA SER A 151 0.41 4.59 -2.94
C SER A 151 1.91 4.42 -3.21
N SER A 152 2.33 4.76 -4.42
CA SER A 152 3.72 4.78 -4.83
C SER A 152 3.94 6.02 -5.70
N TYR A 153 4.88 6.88 -5.30
CA TYR A 153 5.16 8.16 -5.99
C TYR A 153 3.91 9.04 -6.19
N GLY A 154 3.04 9.12 -5.16
CA GLY A 154 1.83 9.92 -5.19
C GLY A 154 0.67 9.33 -6.01
N GLN A 155 0.84 8.13 -6.59
CA GLN A 155 -0.18 7.45 -7.38
C GLN A 155 -0.71 6.21 -6.64
N ASN A 156 -2.03 6.00 -6.69
CA ASN A 156 -2.63 4.77 -6.16
C ASN A 156 -2.14 3.54 -6.94
N LEU A 157 -1.62 2.53 -6.24
CA LEU A 157 -0.98 1.38 -6.85
C LEU A 157 -1.94 0.54 -7.71
N LEU A 158 -3.19 0.37 -7.29
CA LEU A 158 -4.19 -0.36 -8.07
C LEU A 158 -4.54 0.38 -9.35
N GLN A 159 -4.70 1.70 -9.29
CA GLN A 159 -5.01 2.52 -10.46
C GLN A 159 -3.86 2.46 -11.45
N HIS A 160 -2.61 2.62 -10.99
CA HIS A 160 -1.40 2.47 -11.80
C HIS A 160 -1.34 1.08 -12.49
N ALA A 161 -1.56 0.00 -11.74
CA ALA A 161 -1.53 -1.35 -12.30
C ALA A 161 -2.61 -1.57 -13.39
N ARG A 162 -3.81 -1.00 -13.22
CA ARG A 162 -4.89 -1.04 -14.23
C ARG A 162 -4.53 -0.27 -15.50
N GLU A 163 -3.98 0.92 -15.35
CA GLU A 163 -3.53 1.75 -16.47
C GLU A 163 -2.39 1.08 -17.24
N THR A 164 -1.39 0.58 -16.53
CA THR A 164 -0.26 -0.18 -17.10
C THR A 164 -0.75 -1.41 -17.85
N ALA A 165 -1.67 -2.19 -17.27
CA ALA A 165 -2.24 -3.37 -17.92
C ALA A 165 -2.89 -3.02 -19.27
N ASN A 166 -3.67 -1.95 -19.32
CA ASN A 166 -4.34 -1.50 -20.55
C ASN A 166 -3.35 -0.97 -21.59
N LEU A 167 -2.36 -0.17 -21.16
CA LEU A 167 -1.31 0.34 -22.05
C LEU A 167 -0.48 -0.80 -22.65
N CYS A 168 -0.05 -1.75 -21.83
CA CYS A 168 0.68 -2.93 -22.30
C CYS A 168 -0.14 -3.74 -23.34
N ALA A 169 -1.45 -3.86 -23.14
CA ALA A 169 -2.31 -4.58 -24.11
C ALA A 169 -2.40 -3.84 -25.44
N VAL A 170 -2.55 -2.51 -25.42
CA VAL A 170 -2.60 -1.68 -26.63
C VAL A 170 -1.27 -1.75 -27.38
N MET A 171 -0.15 -1.53 -26.69
CA MET A 171 1.18 -1.59 -27.30
C MET A 171 1.47 -2.98 -27.90
N ALA A 172 1.13 -4.06 -27.18
CA ALA A 172 1.31 -5.41 -27.70
C ALA A 172 0.46 -5.66 -28.96
N SER A 173 -0.77 -5.15 -29.01
CA SER A 173 -1.61 -5.26 -30.21
C SER A 173 -0.99 -4.54 -31.41
N GLU A 174 -0.48 -3.32 -31.23
CA GLU A 174 0.15 -2.53 -32.30
C GLU A 174 1.43 -3.20 -32.83
N LEU A 175 2.16 -3.88 -31.95
CA LEU A 175 3.38 -4.61 -32.30
C LEU A 175 3.12 -6.03 -32.81
N GLY A 176 1.87 -6.48 -32.92
CA GLY A 176 1.52 -7.85 -33.35
C GLY A 176 1.86 -8.92 -32.29
N LEU A 177 2.07 -8.53 -31.05
CA LEU A 177 2.34 -9.41 -29.91
C LEU A 177 1.03 -9.85 -29.21
N ASN A 178 1.12 -10.71 -28.19
CA ASN A 178 -0.04 -11.20 -27.47
C ASN A 178 -0.55 -10.20 -26.41
N PRO A 179 -1.65 -9.45 -26.67
CA PRO A 179 -2.14 -8.41 -25.78
C PRO A 179 -2.68 -8.97 -24.45
N LYS A 180 -3.15 -10.21 -24.42
CA LYS A 180 -3.66 -10.84 -23.18
C LYS A 180 -2.53 -11.15 -22.21
N LYS A 181 -1.38 -11.61 -22.72
CA LYS A 181 -0.18 -11.83 -21.90
C LYS A 181 0.37 -10.52 -21.38
N ALA A 182 0.53 -9.52 -22.26
CA ALA A 182 1.03 -8.19 -21.91
C ALA A 182 0.14 -7.50 -20.85
N LYS A 183 -1.17 -7.57 -21.02
CA LYS A 183 -2.14 -7.06 -20.03
C LYS A 183 -1.97 -7.73 -18.66
N ARG A 184 -1.79 -9.05 -18.64
CA ARG A 184 -1.61 -9.82 -17.41
C ARG A 184 -0.31 -9.46 -16.70
N ALA A 185 0.80 -9.37 -17.44
CA ALA A 185 2.08 -8.94 -16.92
C ALA A 185 2.02 -7.51 -16.36
N GLY A 186 1.40 -6.58 -17.10
CA GLY A 186 1.21 -5.21 -16.67
C GLY A 186 0.37 -5.06 -15.41
N LEU A 187 -0.66 -5.90 -15.20
CA LEU A 187 -1.42 -5.91 -13.94
C LEU A 187 -0.57 -6.38 -12.76
N LEU A 188 0.34 -7.33 -12.99
CA LEU A 188 1.09 -8.01 -11.92
C LEU A 188 2.50 -7.40 -11.68
N HIS A 189 2.98 -6.46 -12.51
CA HIS A 189 4.38 -6.02 -12.44
C HIS A 189 4.78 -5.50 -11.05
N ASP A 190 3.90 -4.84 -10.36
CA ASP A 190 4.13 -4.17 -9.07
C ASP A 190 3.57 -4.92 -7.84
N ILE A 191 3.20 -6.19 -7.97
CA ILE A 191 2.68 -6.99 -6.82
C ILE A 191 3.68 -7.12 -5.67
N GLY A 192 4.97 -7.00 -5.96
CA GLY A 192 6.03 -7.01 -4.95
C GLY A 192 6.07 -5.77 -4.05
N LYS A 193 5.32 -4.71 -4.36
CA LYS A 193 5.15 -3.54 -3.49
C LYS A 193 4.09 -3.73 -2.40
N VAL A 194 3.36 -4.86 -2.41
CA VAL A 194 2.20 -5.10 -1.54
C VAL A 194 2.50 -5.80 -0.20
N PRO A 195 3.60 -6.56 0.00
CA PRO A 195 3.87 -7.24 1.27
C PRO A 195 3.77 -6.30 2.47
N ASP A 196 3.31 -6.87 3.59
CA ASP A 196 3.01 -6.15 4.83
C ASP A 196 4.27 -5.84 5.66
N GLU A 197 5.40 -6.47 5.33
CA GLU A 197 6.72 -6.29 5.95
C GLU A 197 7.68 -5.63 4.95
N GLU A 198 8.70 -4.95 5.47
CA GLU A 198 9.74 -4.36 4.63
C GLU A 198 10.49 -5.47 3.88
N PRO A 199 10.49 -5.45 2.54
CA PRO A 199 11.08 -6.54 1.78
C PRO A 199 12.61 -6.43 1.76
N GLU A 200 13.29 -7.56 1.96
CA GLU A 200 14.74 -7.67 1.77
C GLU A 200 15.16 -7.59 0.29
N LEU A 201 14.22 -7.81 -0.62
CA LEU A 201 14.44 -7.85 -2.06
C LEU A 201 13.79 -6.65 -2.76
N PRO A 202 14.36 -6.19 -3.88
CA PRO A 202 13.68 -5.27 -4.80
C PRO A 202 12.30 -5.79 -5.17
N HIS A 203 11.33 -4.87 -5.33
CA HIS A 203 9.93 -5.25 -5.55
C HIS A 203 9.71 -6.07 -6.82
N ALA A 204 10.52 -5.86 -7.88
CA ALA A 204 10.41 -6.64 -9.11
C ALA A 204 10.77 -8.11 -8.87
N LEU A 205 11.88 -8.38 -8.17
CA LEU A 205 12.29 -9.74 -7.81
C LEU A 205 11.33 -10.40 -6.81
N LEU A 206 10.82 -9.63 -5.85
CA LEU A 206 9.81 -10.12 -4.92
C LEU A 206 8.50 -10.44 -5.64
N GLY A 207 8.06 -9.58 -6.55
CA GLY A 207 6.90 -9.80 -7.40
C GLY A 207 7.03 -11.05 -8.26
N MET A 208 8.21 -11.26 -8.88
CA MET A 208 8.51 -12.47 -9.64
C MET A 208 8.36 -13.73 -8.77
N LYS A 209 8.99 -13.75 -7.58
CA LYS A 209 8.87 -14.88 -6.64
C LYS A 209 7.44 -15.16 -6.20
N LEU A 210 6.64 -14.11 -5.97
CA LEU A 210 5.22 -14.26 -5.66
C LEU A 210 4.45 -14.87 -6.83
N ALA A 211 4.70 -14.41 -8.06
CA ALA A 211 4.07 -14.94 -9.25
C ALA A 211 4.43 -16.42 -9.48
N GLU A 212 5.70 -16.80 -9.31
CA GLU A 212 6.18 -18.19 -9.37
C GLU A 212 5.51 -19.08 -8.30
N LYS A 213 5.48 -18.59 -7.04
CA LYS A 213 4.83 -19.28 -5.92
C LYS A 213 3.38 -19.61 -6.21
N TYR A 214 2.68 -18.70 -6.88
CA TYR A 214 1.27 -18.87 -7.23
C TYR A 214 1.05 -19.37 -8.66
N LYS A 215 2.09 -19.97 -9.25
CA LYS A 215 2.02 -20.74 -10.51
C LYS A 215 1.63 -19.93 -11.74
N GLU A 216 2.07 -18.67 -11.80
CA GLU A 216 2.03 -17.91 -13.03
C GLU A 216 2.99 -18.49 -14.09
N LYS A 217 2.72 -18.19 -15.36
CA LYS A 217 3.55 -18.67 -16.46
C LYS A 217 4.95 -18.04 -16.40
N PRO A 218 6.01 -18.77 -16.79
CA PRO A 218 7.39 -18.29 -16.74
C PRO A 218 7.61 -16.98 -17.48
N ASP A 219 6.96 -16.74 -18.62
CA ASP A 219 7.02 -15.51 -19.38
C ASP A 219 6.43 -14.31 -18.61
N ILE A 220 5.34 -14.53 -17.86
CA ILE A 220 4.77 -13.50 -16.97
C ILE A 220 5.69 -13.23 -15.78
N CYS A 221 6.22 -14.29 -15.15
CA CYS A 221 7.17 -14.13 -14.02
C CYS A 221 8.43 -13.37 -14.45
N ASN A 222 8.99 -13.70 -15.62
CA ASN A 222 10.15 -12.98 -16.16
C ASN A 222 9.82 -11.50 -16.45
N ALA A 223 8.68 -11.21 -17.07
CA ALA A 223 8.27 -9.82 -17.32
C ALA A 223 8.14 -9.01 -16.01
N ILE A 224 7.65 -9.63 -14.93
CA ILE A 224 7.57 -9.00 -13.60
C ILE A 224 8.98 -8.74 -13.04
N GLY A 225 9.89 -9.72 -13.11
CA GLY A 225 11.24 -9.57 -12.57
C GLY A 225 12.12 -8.62 -13.36
N ALA A 226 11.90 -8.49 -14.68
CA ALA A 226 12.76 -7.75 -15.59
C ALA A 226 12.33 -6.28 -15.80
N HIS A 227 11.22 -5.82 -15.24
CA HIS A 227 10.69 -4.48 -15.57
C HIS A 227 11.55 -3.30 -15.06
N HIS A 228 12.53 -3.59 -14.21
CA HIS A 228 13.57 -2.65 -13.76
C HIS A 228 15.00 -3.14 -14.01
N ASP A 229 15.19 -4.01 -15.00
CA ASP A 229 16.49 -4.60 -15.37
C ASP A 229 17.18 -5.39 -14.24
N GLU A 230 16.41 -5.85 -13.23
CA GLU A 230 16.94 -6.62 -12.10
C GLU A 230 17.14 -8.11 -12.42
N THR A 231 16.64 -8.56 -13.55
CA THR A 231 16.89 -9.88 -14.13
C THR A 231 16.91 -9.81 -15.64
N GLU A 232 17.57 -10.79 -16.28
CA GLU A 232 17.67 -10.82 -17.74
C GLU A 232 16.29 -11.10 -18.37
N MET A 233 15.99 -10.35 -19.43
CA MET A 233 14.77 -10.50 -20.21
C MET A 233 14.90 -11.71 -21.14
N THR A 234 13.99 -12.68 -21.03
CA THR A 234 14.05 -13.94 -21.77
C THR A 234 13.01 -14.08 -22.90
N SER A 235 12.09 -13.12 -23.03
CA SER A 235 11.03 -13.16 -24.06
C SER A 235 10.59 -11.77 -24.52
#